data_a3078fd819def6a1fed5ea981d3ecd8b
#
_entry.id   a3078fd819def6a1fed5ea981d3ecd8b
#
_cell.length_a   1.000
_cell.length_b   1.000
_cell.length_c   1.000
_cell.angle_alpha   90.00
_cell.angle_beta   90.00
_cell.angle_gamma   90.00
#
_symmetry.space_group_name_H-M   'P 1'
#
loop_
_entity.id
_entity.type
_entity.pdbx_description
1 polymer ?
#
loop_
_entity_poly.entity_id
_entity_poly.type
_entity_poly.pdbx_seq_one_letter_code
_entity_poly.pdbx_strand_id
1 'polypeptide(L)'
;WEKSNGVTFTKKEDMDIDSFKKAVDGIDDWFVKELKSEGYDDAQDLVDLFTEDSVDTVEDYSDLNWPETTWNFACSTTETSTWADGGRKFGELMEKATGGKVKVNIYAADQLTNGNQSEGIQALMNGDPVQISMHSNLIYSAFDPRFNVVSLPFIYDSYDDADAKFDGEAGEKLKEILGEYGLHCMGIAENGFRELTNSKHEVKSVDDMKNLKVRVAGSNLLMECYKRWGADATNMNWSETYTALQQNTVEGEENPLPAIDAASVQEVQPYCSMWDAIYDCLFFCINQDLYDTLTPEQQAVVDECGQKAVEYERYINRSGDEEIMGRWESKNGVTFTKKDDMDIDSFKEAVDGVDEWFVE
;
A
#
# COMPACT_ATOMS: atom_id res chain seq x y z
N TRP A 1 9.42 -32.25 2.80
CA TRP A 1 10.57 -32.47 1.93
C TRP A 1 11.84 -32.66 2.75
N GLU A 2 12.09 -31.78 3.74
CA GLU A 2 13.22 -31.92 4.68
C GLU A 2 13.29 -33.30 5.35
N LYS A 3 12.17 -33.74 5.95
CA LYS A 3 12.10 -35.02 6.68
C LYS A 3 12.31 -36.25 5.80
N SER A 4 11.91 -36.18 4.50
CA SER A 4 12.00 -37.32 3.59
C SER A 4 13.34 -37.41 2.85
N ASN A 5 14.08 -36.32 2.73
CA ASN A 5 15.30 -36.24 1.90
C ASN A 5 16.56 -35.86 2.71
N GLY A 6 16.44 -35.66 4.01
CA GLY A 6 17.57 -35.32 4.89
C GLY A 6 18.24 -33.97 4.57
N VAL A 7 17.51 -33.05 3.94
CA VAL A 7 17.98 -31.70 3.62
C VAL A 7 17.54 -30.75 4.71
N THR A 8 18.44 -29.90 5.18
CA THR A 8 18.13 -28.82 6.12
C THR A 8 18.13 -27.50 5.36
N PHE A 9 17.04 -26.75 5.46
CA PHE A 9 16.95 -25.40 4.95
C PHE A 9 17.35 -24.40 6.02
N THR A 10 18.24 -23.49 5.68
CA THR A 10 18.52 -22.30 6.50
C THR A 10 17.64 -21.18 5.97
N LYS A 11 16.80 -20.62 6.82
CA LYS A 11 15.94 -19.50 6.43
C LYS A 11 16.76 -18.21 6.30
N LYS A 12 16.29 -17.27 5.46
CA LYS A 12 16.97 -16.00 5.21
C LYS A 12 17.22 -15.24 6.53
N GLU A 13 16.26 -15.26 7.45
CA GLU A 13 16.33 -14.64 8.77
C GLU A 13 17.44 -15.21 9.68
N ASP A 14 17.86 -16.47 9.44
CA ASP A 14 18.92 -17.17 10.18
C ASP A 14 20.30 -17.01 9.51
N MET A 15 20.37 -16.27 8.40
CA MET A 15 21.60 -16.05 7.64
C MET A 15 22.18 -14.67 7.91
N ASP A 16 23.49 -14.57 8.02
CA ASP A 16 24.21 -13.31 8.04
C ASP A 16 24.33 -12.74 6.62
N ILE A 17 23.21 -12.18 6.12
CA ILE A 17 23.12 -11.63 4.76
C ILE A 17 24.13 -10.51 4.53
N ASP A 18 24.43 -9.72 5.55
CA ASP A 18 25.38 -8.61 5.43
C ASP A 18 26.81 -9.11 5.19
N SER A 19 27.17 -10.25 5.78
CA SER A 19 28.47 -10.89 5.45
C SER A 19 28.55 -11.35 3.99
N PHE A 20 27.44 -11.86 3.43
CA PHE A 20 27.38 -12.26 2.00
C PHE A 20 27.44 -11.03 1.09
N LYS A 21 26.67 -9.96 1.39
CA LYS A 21 26.74 -8.70 0.64
C LYS A 21 28.14 -8.13 0.63
N LYS A 22 28.80 -8.10 1.79
CA LYS A 22 30.16 -7.61 1.92
C LYS A 22 31.17 -8.48 1.17
N ALA A 23 30.94 -9.78 1.06
CA ALA A 23 31.85 -10.69 0.34
C ALA A 23 31.79 -10.54 -1.18
N VAL A 24 30.70 -9.92 -1.70
CA VAL A 24 30.51 -9.66 -3.15
C VAL A 24 30.60 -8.17 -3.49
N ASP A 25 31.01 -7.34 -2.52
CA ASP A 25 31.20 -5.91 -2.73
C ASP A 25 32.21 -5.65 -3.84
N GLY A 26 31.86 -4.78 -4.81
CA GLY A 26 32.67 -4.51 -6.00
C GLY A 26 32.69 -5.61 -7.07
N ILE A 27 31.78 -6.58 -7.00
CA ILE A 27 31.69 -7.64 -8.03
C ILE A 27 31.20 -7.07 -9.38
N ASP A 28 30.39 -6.04 -9.34
CA ASP A 28 29.91 -5.27 -10.48
C ASP A 28 31.08 -4.59 -11.21
N ASP A 29 31.93 -3.86 -10.49
CA ASP A 29 33.16 -3.25 -11.04
C ASP A 29 34.06 -4.31 -11.69
N TRP A 30 34.24 -5.44 -11.02
CA TRP A 30 35.01 -6.55 -11.58
C TRP A 30 34.37 -7.08 -12.85
N PHE A 31 33.04 -7.28 -12.86
CA PHE A 31 32.31 -7.83 -14.00
C PHE A 31 32.36 -6.89 -15.21
N VAL A 32 32.15 -5.58 -15.01
CA VAL A 32 32.31 -4.56 -16.04
C VAL A 32 33.71 -4.57 -16.65
N LYS A 33 34.74 -4.66 -15.80
CA LYS A 33 36.12 -4.69 -16.25
C LYS A 33 36.43 -5.95 -17.08
N GLU A 34 35.90 -7.08 -16.69
CA GLU A 34 36.09 -8.36 -17.44
C GLU A 34 35.42 -8.27 -18.82
N LEU A 35 34.14 -7.84 -18.87
CA LEU A 35 33.42 -7.68 -20.13
C LEU A 35 34.06 -6.67 -21.07
N LYS A 36 34.53 -5.51 -20.57
CA LYS A 36 35.27 -4.54 -21.38
C LYS A 36 36.57 -5.12 -21.92
N SER A 37 37.23 -6.03 -21.17
CA SER A 37 38.43 -6.70 -21.66
C SER A 37 38.16 -7.70 -22.79
N GLU A 38 36.93 -8.20 -22.90
CA GLU A 38 36.44 -9.08 -23.95
C GLU A 38 35.85 -8.31 -25.15
N GLY A 39 35.79 -6.98 -25.09
CA GLY A 39 35.36 -6.10 -26.20
C GLY A 39 33.90 -5.67 -26.13
N TYR A 40 33.26 -5.80 -24.97
CA TYR A 40 31.90 -5.29 -24.71
C TYR A 40 31.99 -3.88 -24.10
N ASP A 41 32.05 -2.87 -24.96
CA ASP A 41 32.22 -1.47 -24.55
C ASP A 41 31.02 -0.92 -23.76
N ASP A 42 29.82 -1.46 -23.96
CA ASP A 42 28.55 -1.14 -23.31
C ASP A 42 28.33 -1.85 -21.96
N ALA A 43 29.32 -2.58 -21.47
CA ALA A 43 29.19 -3.36 -20.24
C ALA A 43 28.83 -2.50 -19.01
N GLN A 44 29.33 -1.27 -18.93
CA GLN A 44 28.97 -0.35 -17.84
C GLN A 44 27.50 0.06 -17.97
N ASP A 45 27.09 0.49 -19.16
CA ASP A 45 25.71 0.93 -19.40
C ASP A 45 24.69 -0.19 -19.08
N LEU A 46 25.06 -1.46 -19.39
CA LEU A 46 24.22 -2.61 -19.04
C LEU A 46 24.16 -2.87 -17.55
N VAL A 47 25.29 -2.79 -16.85
CA VAL A 47 25.31 -2.95 -15.38
C VAL A 47 24.50 -1.84 -14.73
N ASP A 48 24.69 -0.60 -15.19
CA ASP A 48 23.97 0.56 -14.66
C ASP A 48 22.45 0.38 -14.85
N LEU A 49 21.98 -0.07 -16.03
CA LEU A 49 20.58 -0.40 -16.28
C LEU A 49 19.97 -1.44 -15.32
N PHE A 50 20.78 -2.32 -14.75
CA PHE A 50 20.32 -3.35 -13.80
C PHE A 50 20.65 -3.06 -12.35
N THR A 51 21.44 -2.03 -12.06
CA THR A 51 21.93 -1.72 -10.71
C THR A 51 21.62 -0.29 -10.27
N GLU A 52 21.48 0.67 -11.20
CA GLU A 52 21.26 2.09 -10.89
C GLU A 52 19.82 2.42 -10.48
N ASP A 53 18.84 1.64 -10.86
CA ASP A 53 17.42 1.81 -10.47
C ASP A 53 17.07 1.16 -9.13
N SER A 54 18.01 1.12 -8.20
CA SER A 54 17.68 0.74 -6.84
C SER A 54 16.81 1.83 -6.21
N VAL A 55 15.60 1.46 -5.76
CA VAL A 55 14.73 2.31 -4.92
C VAL A 55 15.43 2.84 -3.66
N ASP A 56 16.62 2.34 -3.37
CA ASP A 56 17.46 2.71 -2.23
C ASP A 56 18.43 3.85 -2.54
N THR A 57 18.57 4.28 -3.81
CA THR A 57 19.53 5.29 -4.24
C THR A 57 18.84 6.56 -4.74
N VAL A 58 19.44 7.69 -4.44
CA VAL A 58 19.11 9.00 -5.00
C VAL A 58 20.40 9.79 -5.11
N GLU A 59 20.51 10.63 -6.14
CA GLU A 59 21.65 11.53 -6.29
C GLU A 59 21.70 12.59 -5.18
N ASP A 60 22.90 13.17 -5.00
CA ASP A 60 23.10 14.28 -4.05
C ASP A 60 22.75 15.62 -4.74
N TYR A 61 21.60 16.18 -4.33
CA TYR A 61 21.09 17.47 -4.78
C TYR A 61 21.20 18.55 -3.69
N SER A 62 22.11 18.40 -2.74
CA SER A 62 22.28 19.32 -1.59
C SER A 62 22.68 20.75 -2.00
N ASP A 63 23.17 20.95 -3.22
CA ASP A 63 23.52 22.23 -3.84
C ASP A 63 22.33 23.05 -4.33
N LEU A 64 21.13 22.46 -4.44
CA LEU A 64 19.89 23.15 -4.88
C LEU A 64 19.31 24.15 -3.85
N ASN A 65 20.08 24.57 -2.86
CA ASN A 65 19.70 25.57 -1.86
C ASN A 65 18.38 25.26 -1.12
N TRP A 66 18.23 24.03 -0.64
CA TRP A 66 17.09 23.61 0.14
C TRP A 66 16.92 24.40 1.45
N PRO A 67 15.67 24.75 1.84
CA PRO A 67 15.43 25.28 3.18
C PRO A 67 15.64 24.18 4.23
N GLU A 68 16.15 24.56 5.42
CA GLU A 68 16.07 23.66 6.57
C GLU A 68 14.62 23.56 7.04
N THR A 69 14.03 22.36 6.87
CA THR A 69 12.61 22.15 7.18
C THR A 69 12.34 20.71 7.61
N THR A 70 11.21 20.53 8.26
CA THR A 70 10.70 19.20 8.60
C THR A 70 9.25 19.10 8.14
N TRP A 71 8.93 18.10 7.33
CA TRP A 71 7.59 17.82 6.89
C TRP A 71 6.98 16.69 7.74
N ASN A 72 5.70 16.76 8.00
CA ASN A 72 4.96 15.73 8.70
C ASN A 72 4.24 14.84 7.67
N PHE A 73 4.58 13.57 7.67
CA PHE A 73 3.89 12.53 6.92
C PHE A 73 2.83 11.87 7.81
N ALA A 74 1.63 11.63 7.28
CA ALA A 74 0.57 10.90 7.96
C ALA A 74 0.08 9.70 7.15
N CYS A 75 -0.31 8.62 7.84
CA CYS A 75 -1.03 7.48 7.28
C CYS A 75 -1.99 6.88 8.31
N SER A 76 -3.00 6.15 7.83
CA SER A 76 -4.07 5.62 8.71
C SER A 76 -3.72 4.33 9.42
N THR A 77 -2.71 3.61 8.95
CA THR A 77 -2.27 2.31 9.50
C THR A 77 -1.21 2.49 10.58
N THR A 78 -0.81 1.40 11.23
CA THR A 78 0.15 1.42 12.34
C THR A 78 1.58 1.75 11.89
N GLU A 79 2.47 2.03 12.85
CA GLU A 79 3.89 2.31 12.57
C GLU A 79 4.64 1.16 11.89
N THR A 80 4.15 -0.06 12.01
CA THR A 80 4.76 -1.28 11.43
C THR A 80 4.16 -1.65 10.07
N SER A 81 3.35 -0.78 9.48
CA SER A 81 2.73 -1.01 8.19
C SER A 81 3.62 -0.64 7.02
N THR A 82 3.37 -1.25 5.88
CA THR A 82 4.00 -0.90 4.59
C THR A 82 3.79 0.57 4.22
N TRP A 83 2.63 1.16 4.56
CA TRP A 83 2.36 2.58 4.35
C TRP A 83 3.33 3.49 5.12
N ALA A 84 3.57 3.17 6.41
CA ALA A 84 4.53 3.91 7.21
C ALA A 84 5.97 3.70 6.72
N ASP A 85 6.30 2.50 6.23
CA ASP A 85 7.60 2.19 5.64
C ASP A 85 7.82 2.94 4.32
N GLY A 86 6.79 3.08 3.48
CA GLY A 86 6.82 3.94 2.30
C GLY A 86 7.12 5.41 2.66
N GLY A 87 6.47 5.92 3.70
CA GLY A 87 6.74 7.26 4.23
C GLY A 87 8.17 7.42 4.78
N ARG A 88 8.70 6.40 5.48
CA ARG A 88 10.10 6.38 5.94
C ARG A 88 11.08 6.37 4.78
N LYS A 89 10.82 5.53 3.77
CA LYS A 89 11.65 5.47 2.56
C LYS A 89 11.73 6.84 1.88
N PHE A 90 10.61 7.52 1.71
CA PHE A 90 10.60 8.88 1.18
C PHE A 90 11.44 9.84 2.04
N GLY A 91 11.28 9.78 3.36
CA GLY A 91 12.06 10.60 4.30
C GLY A 91 13.57 10.34 4.20
N GLU A 92 13.99 9.09 4.12
CA GLU A 92 15.40 8.69 3.95
C GLU A 92 15.97 9.21 2.62
N LEU A 93 15.23 9.07 1.52
CA LEU A 93 15.64 9.56 0.21
C LEU A 93 15.76 11.09 0.21
N MET A 94 14.78 11.79 0.74
CA MET A 94 14.80 13.26 0.86
C MET A 94 15.94 13.75 1.76
N GLU A 95 16.19 13.12 2.89
CA GLU A 95 17.31 13.48 3.77
C GLU A 95 18.64 13.30 3.05
N LYS A 96 18.80 12.20 2.30
CA LYS A 96 20.01 11.93 1.52
C LYS A 96 20.15 12.91 0.36
N ALA A 97 19.12 13.12 -0.45
CA ALA A 97 19.14 14.02 -1.62
C ALA A 97 19.41 15.47 -1.23
N THR A 98 18.94 15.92 -0.08
CA THR A 98 19.04 17.32 0.37
C THR A 98 20.22 17.60 1.31
N GLY A 99 21.08 16.59 1.59
CA GLY A 99 22.15 16.71 2.55
C GLY A 99 21.67 16.97 3.97
N GLY A 100 20.52 16.38 4.35
CA GLY A 100 19.91 16.47 5.68
C GLY A 100 19.10 17.74 5.94
N LYS A 101 18.88 18.59 4.94
CA LYS A 101 18.13 19.85 5.10
C LYS A 101 16.62 19.65 5.16
N VAL A 102 16.06 18.69 4.40
CA VAL A 102 14.66 18.30 4.48
C VAL A 102 14.54 16.99 5.25
N LYS A 103 13.76 17.00 6.31
CA LYS A 103 13.45 15.83 7.15
C LYS A 103 11.97 15.51 7.10
N VAL A 104 11.62 14.25 7.33
CA VAL A 104 10.23 13.80 7.38
C VAL A 104 9.96 13.11 8.71
N ASN A 105 9.01 13.62 9.47
CA ASN A 105 8.48 12.94 10.65
C ASN A 105 7.31 12.04 10.24
N ILE A 106 7.27 10.82 10.76
CA ILE A 106 6.22 9.84 10.47
C ILE A 106 5.19 9.85 11.61
N TYR A 107 3.93 10.05 11.26
CA TYR A 107 2.78 10.01 12.15
C TYR A 107 1.79 8.94 11.64
N ALA A 108 1.92 7.74 12.15
CA ALA A 108 1.05 6.61 11.82
C ALA A 108 -0.30 6.71 12.57
N ALA A 109 -1.28 5.88 12.18
CA ALA A 109 -2.60 5.78 12.80
C ALA A 109 -3.35 7.13 12.91
N ASP A 110 -3.13 8.04 11.96
CA ASP A 110 -3.70 9.39 11.96
C ASP A 110 -3.55 10.13 13.30
N GLN A 111 -2.39 9.99 13.95
CA GLN A 111 -2.12 10.55 15.28
C GLN A 111 -2.36 12.07 15.36
N LEU A 112 -2.07 12.78 14.26
CA LEU A 112 -2.25 14.23 14.20
C LEU A 112 -3.73 14.68 14.16
N THR A 113 -4.65 13.73 13.89
CA THR A 113 -6.09 13.94 13.78
C THR A 113 -6.89 12.95 14.64
N ASN A 114 -6.29 12.48 15.74
CA ASN A 114 -6.92 11.60 16.73
C ASN A 114 -7.51 10.31 16.12
N GLY A 115 -6.90 9.76 15.09
CA GLY A 115 -7.33 8.54 14.41
C GLY A 115 -8.46 8.74 13.41
N ASN A 116 -8.80 9.96 13.05
CA ASN A 116 -9.81 10.27 12.05
C ASN A 116 -9.18 10.43 10.67
N GLN A 117 -9.45 9.45 9.80
CA GLN A 117 -8.87 9.35 8.46
C GLN A 117 -9.26 10.52 7.54
N SER A 118 -10.52 10.94 7.57
CA SER A 118 -10.99 12.06 6.75
C SER A 118 -10.41 13.39 7.22
N GLU A 119 -10.25 13.60 8.54
CA GLU A 119 -9.56 14.76 9.09
C GLU A 119 -8.07 14.75 8.72
N GLY A 120 -7.44 13.56 8.60
CA GLY A 120 -6.06 13.40 8.11
C GLY A 120 -5.88 13.94 6.69
N ILE A 121 -6.78 13.55 5.79
CA ILE A 121 -6.80 14.07 4.41
C ILE A 121 -7.10 15.58 4.38
N GLN A 122 -8.05 16.05 5.20
CA GLN A 122 -8.35 17.49 5.29
C GLN A 122 -7.16 18.29 5.81
N ALA A 123 -6.40 17.75 6.77
CA ALA A 123 -5.18 18.38 7.28
C ALA A 123 -4.09 18.45 6.19
N LEU A 124 -3.96 17.44 5.35
CA LEU A 124 -3.10 17.47 4.17
C LEU A 124 -3.52 18.56 3.17
N MET A 125 -4.82 18.65 2.85
CA MET A 125 -5.35 19.69 1.95
C MET A 125 -5.06 21.09 2.49
N ASN A 126 -5.10 21.26 3.81
CA ASN A 126 -4.78 22.53 4.48
C ASN A 126 -3.26 22.78 4.64
N GLY A 127 -2.41 21.77 4.47
CA GLY A 127 -0.96 21.83 4.65
C GLY A 127 -0.49 21.94 6.11
N ASP A 128 -1.39 21.83 7.09
CA ASP A 128 -1.08 21.89 8.52
C ASP A 128 -2.12 21.08 9.33
N PRO A 129 -1.69 20.21 10.25
CA PRO A 129 -0.31 19.86 10.61
C PRO A 129 0.32 18.80 9.69
N VAL A 130 -0.35 18.34 8.64
CA VAL A 130 0.10 17.31 7.70
C VAL A 130 0.54 17.96 6.39
N GLN A 131 1.77 17.71 5.94
CA GLN A 131 2.29 18.19 4.67
C GLN A 131 2.31 17.12 3.59
N ILE A 132 2.45 15.85 4.01
CA ILE A 132 2.56 14.69 3.13
C ILE A 132 1.71 13.57 3.71
N SER A 133 1.05 12.79 2.86
CA SER A 133 0.36 11.61 3.35
C SER A 133 0.26 10.48 2.33
N MET A 134 0.00 9.29 2.86
CA MET A 134 -0.38 8.10 2.10
C MET A 134 -1.71 7.62 2.65
N HIS A 135 -2.80 7.85 1.90
CA HIS A 135 -4.16 7.48 2.30
C HIS A 135 -4.90 6.77 1.17
N SER A 136 -5.82 5.89 1.55
CA SER A 136 -6.64 5.06 0.65
C SER A 136 -7.61 5.91 -0.19
N ASN A 137 -7.76 5.57 -1.48
CA ASN A 137 -8.76 6.14 -2.37
C ASN A 137 -10.19 6.03 -1.81
N LEU A 138 -10.46 5.00 -1.01
CA LEU A 138 -11.76 4.79 -0.36
C LEU A 138 -12.11 5.92 0.62
N ILE A 139 -11.10 6.47 1.31
CA ILE A 139 -11.33 7.58 2.24
C ILE A 139 -11.43 8.90 1.47
N TYR A 140 -10.64 9.08 0.41
CA TYR A 140 -10.77 10.21 -0.50
C TYR A 140 -12.15 10.29 -1.16
N SER A 141 -12.86 9.16 -1.31
CA SER A 141 -14.21 9.13 -1.88
C SER A 141 -15.26 9.90 -1.07
N ALA A 142 -14.97 10.23 0.19
CA ALA A 142 -15.83 11.12 1.00
C ALA A 142 -15.74 12.58 0.54
N PHE A 143 -14.67 12.98 -0.14
CA PHE A 143 -14.48 14.33 -0.71
C PHE A 143 -14.91 14.36 -2.17
N ASP A 144 -14.58 13.30 -2.92
CA ASP A 144 -14.96 13.16 -4.31
C ASP A 144 -15.31 11.69 -4.64
N PRO A 145 -16.57 11.39 -4.96
CA PRO A 145 -16.98 10.03 -5.25
C PRO A 145 -16.27 9.40 -6.45
N ARG A 146 -15.67 10.20 -7.36
CA ARG A 146 -14.89 9.69 -8.50
C ARG A 146 -13.75 8.76 -8.07
N PHE A 147 -13.18 8.95 -6.87
CA PHE A 147 -12.12 8.08 -6.36
C PHE A 147 -12.58 6.65 -6.07
N ASN A 148 -13.88 6.38 -5.97
CA ASN A 148 -14.40 5.01 -5.82
C ASN A 148 -14.20 4.16 -7.09
N VAL A 149 -13.98 4.76 -8.27
CA VAL A 149 -13.80 4.03 -9.54
C VAL A 149 -12.69 2.98 -9.43
N VAL A 150 -11.66 3.27 -8.65
CA VAL A 150 -10.55 2.34 -8.36
C VAL A 150 -11.04 1.05 -7.74
N SER A 151 -12.04 1.13 -6.86
CA SER A 151 -12.49 0.02 -6.03
C SER A 151 -13.81 -0.60 -6.53
N LEU A 152 -14.18 -0.41 -7.80
CA LEU A 152 -15.24 -1.17 -8.41
C LEU A 152 -14.93 -2.67 -8.32
N PRO A 153 -15.91 -3.52 -7.94
CA PRO A 153 -15.62 -4.92 -7.65
C PRO A 153 -15.21 -5.69 -8.90
N PHE A 154 -14.18 -6.54 -8.76
CA PHE A 154 -13.70 -7.49 -9.78
C PHE A 154 -13.21 -6.86 -11.09
N ILE A 155 -12.73 -5.60 -11.07
CA ILE A 155 -12.20 -4.92 -12.28
C ILE A 155 -10.72 -5.14 -12.52
N TYR A 156 -10.03 -5.82 -11.61
CA TYR A 156 -8.61 -6.17 -11.75
C TYR A 156 -8.42 -7.68 -11.71
N ASP A 157 -7.59 -8.18 -12.62
CA ASP A 157 -7.24 -9.59 -12.69
C ASP A 157 -5.93 -9.92 -11.92
N SER A 158 -5.08 -8.93 -11.73
CA SER A 158 -3.76 -9.09 -11.07
C SER A 158 -3.18 -7.75 -10.63
N TYR A 159 -2.07 -7.78 -9.88
CA TYR A 159 -1.27 -6.61 -9.58
C TYR A 159 -0.68 -5.95 -10.83
N ASP A 160 -0.24 -6.73 -11.84
CA ASP A 160 0.27 -6.19 -13.11
C ASP A 160 -0.82 -5.42 -13.88
N ASP A 161 -2.08 -5.89 -13.84
CA ASP A 161 -3.21 -5.17 -14.42
C ASP A 161 -3.50 -3.85 -13.68
N ALA A 162 -3.38 -3.86 -12.35
CA ALA A 162 -3.51 -2.65 -11.54
C ALA A 162 -2.39 -1.65 -11.85
N ASP A 163 -1.13 -2.10 -11.90
CA ASP A 163 0.03 -1.27 -12.24
C ASP A 163 -0.13 -0.62 -13.60
N ALA A 164 -0.53 -1.38 -14.62
CA ALA A 164 -0.74 -0.85 -15.97
C ALA A 164 -1.78 0.28 -16.02
N LYS A 165 -2.78 0.25 -15.13
CA LYS A 165 -3.79 1.32 -15.01
C LYS A 165 -3.27 2.51 -14.24
N PHE A 166 -2.59 2.30 -13.11
CA PHE A 166 -2.12 3.40 -12.24
C PHE A 166 -0.89 4.13 -12.77
N ASP A 167 -0.03 3.43 -13.50
CA ASP A 167 1.14 4.03 -14.15
C ASP A 167 0.81 4.54 -15.57
N GLY A 168 -0.45 4.40 -16.00
CA GLY A 168 -0.99 4.84 -17.28
C GLY A 168 -1.97 6.02 -17.20
N GLU A 169 -2.78 6.17 -18.24
CA GLU A 169 -3.74 7.28 -18.41
C GLU A 169 -4.75 7.39 -17.26
N ALA A 170 -5.18 6.26 -16.69
CA ALA A 170 -6.13 6.25 -15.57
C ALA A 170 -5.51 6.86 -14.30
N GLY A 171 -4.25 6.51 -14.00
CA GLY A 171 -3.51 7.11 -12.89
C GLY A 171 -3.30 8.60 -13.05
N GLU A 172 -2.90 9.06 -14.24
CA GLU A 172 -2.76 10.49 -14.53
C GLU A 172 -4.09 11.24 -14.33
N LYS A 173 -5.22 10.62 -14.71
CA LYS A 173 -6.54 11.22 -14.48
C LYS A 173 -6.88 11.34 -12.99
N LEU A 174 -6.51 10.36 -12.17
CA LEU A 174 -6.66 10.45 -10.71
C LEU A 174 -5.80 11.55 -10.11
N LYS A 175 -4.55 11.71 -10.59
CA LYS A 175 -3.66 12.82 -10.17
C LYS A 175 -4.24 14.18 -10.53
N GLU A 176 -4.85 14.34 -11.72
CA GLU A 176 -5.55 15.58 -12.09
C GLU A 176 -6.69 15.90 -11.12
N ILE A 177 -7.50 14.90 -10.73
CA ILE A 177 -8.58 15.07 -9.77
C ILE A 177 -8.03 15.49 -8.39
N LEU A 178 -6.94 14.86 -7.91
CA LEU A 178 -6.28 15.25 -6.66
C LEU A 178 -5.80 16.72 -6.71
N GLY A 179 -5.32 17.18 -7.86
CA GLY A 179 -4.95 18.58 -8.10
C GLY A 179 -6.11 19.57 -7.91
N GLU A 180 -7.36 19.17 -8.21
CA GLU A 180 -8.56 19.98 -7.94
C GLU A 180 -8.75 20.27 -6.43
N TYR A 181 -8.14 19.43 -5.57
CA TYR A 181 -8.19 19.54 -4.10
C TYR A 181 -6.92 20.13 -3.49
N GLY A 182 -6.05 20.74 -4.29
CA GLY A 182 -4.80 21.35 -3.81
C GLY A 182 -3.75 20.33 -3.36
N LEU A 183 -3.69 19.18 -4.02
CA LEU A 183 -2.76 18.09 -3.74
C LEU A 183 -1.90 17.80 -4.97
N HIS A 184 -0.58 17.74 -4.79
CA HIS A 184 0.32 17.17 -5.77
C HIS A 184 0.54 15.68 -5.44
N CYS A 185 0.17 14.79 -6.35
CA CYS A 185 0.34 13.35 -6.19
C CYS A 185 1.67 12.91 -6.78
N MET A 186 2.62 12.57 -5.92
CA MET A 186 3.95 12.08 -6.29
C MET A 186 3.92 10.66 -6.88
N GLY A 187 2.88 9.88 -6.54
CA GLY A 187 2.67 8.54 -7.08
C GLY A 187 1.47 7.85 -6.45
N ILE A 188 1.05 6.74 -7.04
CA ILE A 188 -0.05 5.91 -6.54
C ILE A 188 0.54 4.62 -5.99
N ALA A 189 0.59 4.52 -4.67
CA ALA A 189 1.06 3.35 -3.93
C ALA A 189 -0.07 2.31 -3.74
N GLU A 190 0.19 1.25 -3.02
CA GLU A 190 -0.69 0.10 -2.94
C GLU A 190 -1.14 -0.21 -1.51
N ASN A 191 -2.46 -0.31 -1.31
CA ASN A 191 -2.96 -1.12 -0.20
C ASN A 191 -3.09 -2.59 -0.66
N GLY A 192 -3.65 -2.81 -1.85
CA GLY A 192 -3.73 -4.11 -2.51
C GLY A 192 -5.14 -4.68 -2.61
N PHE A 193 -5.24 -5.98 -2.91
CA PHE A 193 -6.51 -6.70 -2.90
C PHE A 193 -7.01 -6.89 -1.47
N ARG A 194 -8.26 -6.53 -1.27
CA ARG A 194 -8.91 -6.53 0.05
C ARG A 194 -9.60 -7.87 0.30
N GLU A 195 -9.15 -8.56 1.32
CA GLU A 195 -9.62 -9.87 1.73
C GLU A 195 -10.59 -9.75 2.90
N LEU A 196 -11.57 -10.62 2.96
CA LEU A 196 -12.57 -10.61 4.02
C LEU A 196 -12.14 -11.47 5.20
N THR A 197 -11.97 -10.87 6.37
CA THR A 197 -11.84 -11.64 7.63
C THR A 197 -13.14 -11.62 8.43
N ASN A 198 -13.40 -12.69 9.20
CA ASN A 198 -14.53 -12.72 10.10
C ASN A 198 -14.35 -13.72 11.26
N SER A 199 -15.18 -13.55 12.30
CA SER A 199 -15.14 -14.38 13.51
C SER A 199 -16.14 -15.54 13.53
N LYS A 200 -16.91 -15.77 12.45
CA LYS A 200 -18.06 -16.68 12.47
C LYS A 200 -17.84 -17.99 11.74
N HIS A 201 -17.49 -17.94 10.45
CA HIS A 201 -17.42 -19.09 9.57
C HIS A 201 -16.64 -18.79 8.30
N GLU A 202 -16.27 -19.83 7.57
CA GLU A 202 -15.75 -19.69 6.21
C GLU A 202 -16.82 -19.05 5.30
N VAL A 203 -16.41 -18.11 4.46
CA VAL A 203 -17.24 -17.50 3.42
C VAL A 203 -16.79 -18.06 2.08
N LYS A 204 -17.68 -18.81 1.39
CA LYS A 204 -17.42 -19.48 0.11
C LYS A 204 -18.35 -19.02 -1.01
N SER A 205 -19.49 -18.43 -0.65
CA SER A 205 -20.51 -17.95 -1.58
C SER A 205 -21.19 -16.71 -1.02
N VAL A 206 -21.94 -16.02 -1.86
CA VAL A 206 -22.73 -14.85 -1.43
C VAL A 206 -23.75 -15.20 -0.34
N ASP A 207 -24.21 -16.44 -0.28
CA ASP A 207 -25.16 -16.86 0.75
C ASP A 207 -24.56 -16.85 2.15
N ASP A 208 -23.25 -17.03 2.26
CA ASP A 208 -22.51 -17.00 3.51
C ASP A 208 -22.34 -15.57 4.07
N MET A 209 -22.56 -14.55 3.25
CA MET A 209 -22.50 -13.15 3.67
C MET A 209 -23.74 -12.67 4.42
N LYS A 210 -24.83 -13.43 4.37
CA LYS A 210 -26.11 -12.98 4.90
C LYS A 210 -26.07 -12.67 6.39
N ASN A 211 -26.39 -11.40 6.70
CA ASN A 211 -26.43 -10.85 8.06
C ASN A 211 -25.08 -10.84 8.79
N LEU A 212 -23.96 -11.09 8.10
CA LEU A 212 -22.64 -10.92 8.66
C LEU A 212 -22.39 -9.41 8.88
N LYS A 213 -22.07 -9.03 10.12
CA LYS A 213 -21.79 -7.64 10.45
C LYS A 213 -20.36 -7.31 10.08
N VAL A 214 -20.17 -6.56 8.99
CA VAL A 214 -18.84 -6.26 8.47
C VAL A 214 -18.53 -4.77 8.61
N ARG A 215 -17.39 -4.47 9.19
CA ARG A 215 -16.81 -3.13 9.10
C ARG A 215 -16.26 -2.92 7.70
N VAL A 216 -16.56 -1.80 7.09
CA VAL A 216 -15.98 -1.36 5.84
C VAL A 216 -15.31 0.02 5.97
N ALA A 217 -14.39 0.33 5.07
CA ALA A 217 -13.79 1.66 4.97
C ALA A 217 -14.83 2.72 4.57
N GLY A 218 -14.48 3.99 4.71
CA GLY A 218 -15.37 5.16 4.51
C GLY A 218 -15.82 5.39 3.07
N SER A 219 -16.43 4.39 2.43
CA SER A 219 -16.86 4.43 1.03
C SER A 219 -18.31 4.02 0.86
N ASN A 220 -19.09 4.85 0.17
CA ASN A 220 -20.47 4.53 -0.20
C ASN A 220 -20.53 3.34 -1.17
N LEU A 221 -19.54 3.18 -2.05
CA LEU A 221 -19.45 2.03 -2.94
C LEU A 221 -19.30 0.74 -2.14
N LEU A 222 -18.39 0.69 -1.16
CA LEU A 222 -18.24 -0.49 -0.31
C LEU A 222 -19.54 -0.81 0.45
N MET A 223 -20.17 0.20 1.05
CA MET A 223 -21.46 0.03 1.71
C MET A 223 -22.50 -0.60 0.80
N GLU A 224 -22.61 -0.16 -0.46
CA GLU A 224 -23.54 -0.73 -1.43
C GLU A 224 -23.14 -2.14 -1.88
N CYS A 225 -21.84 -2.41 -2.14
CA CYS A 225 -21.36 -3.76 -2.49
C CYS A 225 -21.68 -4.76 -1.38
N TYR A 226 -21.32 -4.47 -0.13
CA TYR A 226 -21.55 -5.37 1.00
C TYR A 226 -23.04 -5.58 1.28
N LYS A 227 -23.87 -4.55 1.09
CA LYS A 227 -25.33 -4.67 1.16
C LYS A 227 -25.88 -5.59 0.06
N ARG A 228 -25.40 -5.47 -1.19
CA ARG A 228 -25.81 -6.37 -2.30
C ARG A 228 -25.37 -7.81 -2.05
N TRP A 229 -24.21 -8.02 -1.44
CA TRP A 229 -23.77 -9.33 -0.97
C TRP A 229 -24.57 -9.86 0.24
N GLY A 230 -25.44 -9.06 0.84
CA GLY A 230 -26.31 -9.46 1.93
C GLY A 230 -25.74 -9.27 3.33
N ALA A 231 -24.58 -8.64 3.46
CA ALA A 231 -23.97 -8.32 4.74
C ALA A 231 -24.62 -7.06 5.39
N ASP A 232 -24.46 -6.95 6.70
CA ASP A 232 -24.80 -5.77 7.50
C ASP A 232 -23.53 -4.92 7.66
N ALA A 233 -23.30 -4.04 6.68
CA ALA A 233 -22.08 -3.23 6.61
C ALA A 233 -22.16 -1.99 7.50
N THR A 234 -21.07 -1.68 8.18
CA THR A 234 -20.92 -0.48 9.01
C THR A 234 -19.62 0.24 8.66
N ASN A 235 -19.72 1.52 8.29
CA ASN A 235 -18.56 2.37 8.09
C ASN A 235 -17.95 2.77 9.45
N MET A 236 -16.62 2.63 9.58
CA MET A 236 -15.90 2.92 10.82
C MET A 236 -14.43 3.26 10.51
N ASN A 237 -13.83 4.21 11.25
CA ASN A 237 -12.40 4.50 11.18
C ASN A 237 -11.56 3.24 11.48
N TRP A 238 -10.41 3.12 10.82
CA TRP A 238 -9.50 1.98 11.03
C TRP A 238 -9.05 1.88 12.49
N SER A 239 -8.76 3.01 13.12
CA SER A 239 -8.33 3.10 14.52
C SER A 239 -9.31 2.47 15.53
N GLU A 240 -10.59 2.33 15.18
CA GLU A 240 -11.64 1.78 16.05
C GLU A 240 -11.90 0.29 15.76
N THR A 241 -11.43 -0.19 14.59
CA THR A 241 -11.82 -1.50 14.03
C THR A 241 -11.42 -2.67 14.91
N TYR A 242 -10.17 -2.75 15.37
CA TYR A 242 -9.72 -3.85 16.23
C TYR A 242 -10.58 -3.98 17.50
N THR A 243 -10.85 -2.86 18.15
CA THR A 243 -11.68 -2.85 19.37
C THR A 243 -13.12 -3.29 19.08
N ALA A 244 -13.71 -2.86 17.96
CA ALA A 244 -15.05 -3.25 17.56
C ALA A 244 -15.14 -4.75 17.24
N LEU A 245 -14.14 -5.35 16.58
CA LEU A 245 -14.01 -6.77 16.31
C LEU A 245 -13.85 -7.58 17.64
N GLN A 246 -12.95 -7.12 18.51
CA GLN A 246 -12.73 -7.77 19.81
C GLN A 246 -13.99 -7.78 20.69
N GLN A 247 -14.79 -6.72 20.62
CA GLN A 247 -16.06 -6.60 21.35
C GLN A 247 -17.25 -7.24 20.63
N ASN A 248 -17.05 -7.79 19.43
CA ASN A 248 -18.11 -8.32 18.56
C ASN A 248 -19.21 -7.30 18.21
N THR A 249 -18.88 -6.00 18.18
CA THR A 249 -19.77 -4.96 17.65
C THR A 249 -19.94 -5.14 16.15
N VAL A 250 -18.83 -5.48 15.47
CA VAL A 250 -18.78 -6.05 14.12
C VAL A 250 -18.16 -7.44 14.17
N GLU A 251 -18.42 -8.27 13.19
CA GLU A 251 -18.03 -9.67 13.14
C GLU A 251 -16.93 -9.94 12.12
N GLY A 252 -16.74 -9.02 11.19
CA GLY A 252 -15.72 -9.08 10.15
C GLY A 252 -15.26 -7.68 9.72
N GLU A 253 -14.20 -7.68 8.97
CA GLU A 253 -13.67 -6.51 8.28
C GLU A 253 -12.99 -6.95 6.98
N GLU A 254 -12.59 -6.00 6.14
CA GLU A 254 -11.95 -6.25 4.87
C GLU A 254 -10.75 -5.33 4.68
N ASN A 255 -9.61 -5.91 4.36
CA ASN A 255 -8.36 -5.23 4.05
C ASN A 255 -7.36 -6.21 3.42
N PRO A 256 -6.29 -5.72 2.78
CA PRO A 256 -5.17 -6.58 2.39
C PRO A 256 -4.43 -7.17 3.58
N LEU A 257 -3.83 -8.34 3.39
CA LEU A 257 -3.14 -9.07 4.45
C LEU A 257 -2.09 -8.24 5.22
N PRO A 258 -1.25 -7.42 4.58
CA PRO A 258 -0.26 -6.61 5.30
C PRO A 258 -0.90 -5.59 6.27
N ALA A 259 -2.02 -4.97 5.88
CA ALA A 259 -2.73 -4.01 6.73
C ALA A 259 -3.39 -4.71 7.93
N ILE A 260 -3.98 -5.89 7.73
CA ILE A 260 -4.58 -6.73 8.76
C ILE A 260 -3.53 -7.18 9.76
N ASP A 261 -2.38 -7.66 9.25
CA ASP A 261 -1.26 -8.15 10.06
C ASP A 261 -0.64 -7.06 10.92
N ALA A 262 -0.37 -5.90 10.33
CA ALA A 262 0.18 -4.75 11.04
C ALA A 262 -0.70 -4.29 12.21
N ALA A 263 -2.03 -4.47 12.12
CA ALA A 263 -2.99 -4.15 13.17
C ALA A 263 -3.34 -5.34 14.07
N SER A 264 -2.71 -6.50 13.88
CA SER A 264 -2.95 -7.74 14.64
C SER A 264 -4.41 -8.23 14.62
N VAL A 265 -5.18 -7.88 13.59
CA VAL A 265 -6.61 -8.23 13.47
C VAL A 265 -6.82 -9.74 13.40
N GLN A 266 -5.87 -10.49 12.84
CA GLN A 266 -5.88 -11.97 12.81
C GLN A 266 -5.95 -12.62 14.20
N GLU A 267 -5.62 -11.91 15.27
CA GLU A 267 -5.76 -12.45 16.64
C GLU A 267 -7.21 -12.63 17.07
N VAL A 268 -8.13 -11.89 16.43
CA VAL A 268 -9.57 -11.90 16.74
C VAL A 268 -10.44 -12.34 15.55
N GLN A 269 -9.81 -12.72 14.41
CA GLN A 269 -10.48 -13.10 13.16
C GLN A 269 -9.99 -14.47 12.68
N PRO A 270 -10.64 -15.58 13.07
CA PRO A 270 -10.18 -16.94 12.74
C PRO A 270 -10.46 -17.39 11.31
N TYR A 271 -11.19 -16.66 10.51
CA TYR A 271 -11.50 -16.99 9.11
C TYR A 271 -11.08 -15.84 8.18
N CYS A 272 -10.42 -16.18 7.08
CA CYS A 272 -10.01 -15.26 6.04
C CYS A 272 -10.37 -15.83 4.66
N SER A 273 -11.14 -15.08 3.87
CA SER A 273 -11.54 -15.45 2.51
C SER A 273 -10.74 -14.61 1.51
N MET A 274 -9.89 -15.29 0.73
CA MET A 274 -9.00 -14.73 -0.28
C MET A 274 -9.76 -14.67 -1.61
N TRP A 275 -10.47 -13.57 -1.86
CA TRP A 275 -11.43 -13.46 -2.98
C TRP A 275 -11.07 -12.40 -4.04
N ASP A 276 -10.10 -11.52 -3.74
CA ASP A 276 -9.65 -10.44 -4.63
C ASP A 276 -10.81 -9.61 -5.21
N ALA A 277 -11.86 -9.36 -4.42
CA ALA A 277 -13.06 -8.72 -4.93
C ALA A 277 -12.88 -7.22 -5.15
N ILE A 278 -12.13 -6.56 -4.29
CA ILE A 278 -11.92 -5.11 -4.28
C ILE A 278 -10.41 -4.84 -4.25
N TYR A 279 -9.97 -3.93 -5.10
CA TYR A 279 -8.62 -3.38 -5.03
C TYR A 279 -8.66 -1.98 -4.41
N ASP A 280 -7.61 -1.62 -3.70
CA ASP A 280 -7.46 -0.34 -3.00
C ASP A 280 -6.07 0.22 -3.26
N CYS A 281 -6.00 1.45 -3.74
CA CYS A 281 -4.73 2.16 -3.92
C CYS A 281 -4.54 3.24 -2.86
N LEU A 282 -3.30 3.68 -2.72
CA LEU A 282 -2.92 4.77 -1.82
C LEU A 282 -2.46 5.97 -2.64
N PHE A 283 -3.04 7.12 -2.39
CA PHE A 283 -2.53 8.34 -2.97
C PHE A 283 -1.40 8.89 -2.10
N PHE A 284 -0.20 8.91 -2.67
CA PHE A 284 0.96 9.51 -2.02
C PHE A 284 1.08 10.97 -2.44
N CYS A 285 0.60 11.85 -1.58
CA CYS A 285 0.43 13.25 -1.91
C CYS A 285 1.22 14.17 -0.98
N ILE A 286 1.65 15.29 -1.53
CA ILE A 286 2.15 16.48 -0.83
C ILE A 286 1.17 17.64 -1.03
N ASN A 287 1.00 18.49 -0.03
CA ASN A 287 0.22 19.72 -0.15
C ASN A 287 0.73 20.59 -1.31
N GLN A 288 -0.16 21.05 -2.20
CA GLN A 288 0.19 21.80 -3.40
C GLN A 288 0.87 23.13 -3.08
N ASP A 289 0.37 23.88 -2.09
CA ASP A 289 0.96 25.18 -1.73
C ASP A 289 2.40 25.01 -1.23
N LEU A 290 2.69 23.93 -0.49
CA LEU A 290 4.06 23.61 -0.09
C LEU A 290 4.93 23.26 -1.33
N TYR A 291 4.41 22.38 -2.19
CA TYR A 291 5.12 21.96 -3.41
C TYR A 291 5.43 23.16 -4.32
N ASP A 292 4.52 24.11 -4.45
CA ASP A 292 4.69 25.33 -5.26
C ASP A 292 5.74 26.32 -4.69
N THR A 293 6.15 26.15 -3.42
CA THR A 293 7.26 26.94 -2.86
C THR A 293 8.64 26.47 -3.35
N LEU A 294 8.72 25.27 -3.93
CA LEU A 294 9.96 24.64 -4.39
C LEU A 294 10.30 25.12 -5.82
N THR A 295 11.58 25.19 -6.15
CA THR A 295 11.99 25.42 -7.53
C THR A 295 11.66 24.22 -8.42
N PRO A 296 11.57 24.37 -9.76
CA PRO A 296 11.32 23.23 -10.65
C PRO A 296 12.33 22.07 -10.47
N GLU A 297 13.60 22.38 -10.19
CA GLU A 297 14.63 21.38 -9.95
C GLU A 297 14.40 20.66 -8.62
N GLN A 298 13.98 21.39 -7.57
CA GLN A 298 13.63 20.78 -6.28
C GLN A 298 12.35 19.94 -6.37
N GLN A 299 11.36 20.39 -7.15
CA GLN A 299 10.14 19.62 -7.42
C GLN A 299 10.48 18.29 -8.09
N ALA A 300 11.36 18.27 -9.08
CA ALA A 300 11.80 17.04 -9.74
C ALA A 300 12.44 16.05 -8.76
N VAL A 301 13.23 16.53 -7.79
CA VAL A 301 13.82 15.66 -6.74
C VAL A 301 12.75 15.11 -5.81
N VAL A 302 11.75 15.91 -5.42
CA VAL A 302 10.61 15.44 -4.61
C VAL A 302 9.83 14.34 -5.34
N ASP A 303 9.57 14.54 -6.65
CA ASP A 303 8.87 13.55 -7.47
C ASP A 303 9.68 12.26 -7.64
N GLU A 304 10.98 12.36 -7.88
CA GLU A 304 11.88 11.20 -7.95
C GLU A 304 11.87 10.40 -6.63
N CYS A 305 12.04 11.07 -5.50
CA CYS A 305 11.98 10.43 -4.19
C CYS A 305 10.60 9.82 -3.91
N GLY A 306 9.54 10.51 -4.32
CA GLY A 306 8.16 10.04 -4.20
C GLY A 306 7.91 8.77 -5.00
N GLN A 307 8.32 8.75 -6.27
CA GLN A 307 8.18 7.59 -7.15
C GLN A 307 8.95 6.38 -6.61
N LYS A 308 10.21 6.55 -6.19
CA LYS A 308 11.01 5.48 -5.58
C LYS A 308 10.41 4.95 -4.29
N ALA A 309 9.81 5.81 -3.47
CA ALA A 309 9.10 5.39 -2.26
C ALA A 309 7.84 4.57 -2.57
N VAL A 310 7.11 4.91 -3.63
CA VAL A 310 5.95 4.14 -4.13
C VAL A 310 6.38 2.76 -4.64
N GLU A 311 7.45 2.69 -5.44
CA GLU A 311 7.98 1.41 -5.93
C GLU A 311 8.43 0.50 -4.78
N TYR A 312 9.12 1.07 -3.80
CA TYR A 312 9.51 0.35 -2.58
C TYR A 312 8.29 -0.15 -1.81
N GLU A 313 7.28 0.69 -1.60
CA GLU A 313 6.06 0.35 -0.86
C GLU A 313 5.28 -0.76 -1.56
N ARG A 314 5.04 -0.67 -2.86
CA ARG A 314 4.41 -1.74 -3.66
C ARG A 314 5.18 -3.06 -3.53
N TYR A 315 6.52 -3.02 -3.57
CA TYR A 315 7.35 -4.22 -3.45
C TYR A 315 7.19 -4.90 -2.08
N ILE A 316 7.32 -4.15 -0.99
CA ILE A 316 7.21 -4.72 0.36
C ILE A 316 5.78 -5.17 0.68
N ASN A 317 4.78 -4.50 0.13
CA ASN A 317 3.38 -4.85 0.31
C ASN A 317 3.06 -6.21 -0.29
N ARG A 318 3.54 -6.49 -1.51
CA ARG A 318 3.31 -7.76 -2.23
C ARG A 318 4.16 -8.93 -1.76
N SER A 319 5.36 -8.66 -1.27
CA SER A 319 6.35 -9.70 -0.97
C SER A 319 6.08 -10.51 0.30
N GLY A 320 5.15 -10.06 1.15
CA GLY A 320 4.90 -10.63 2.48
C GLY A 320 3.76 -11.64 2.59
N ASP A 321 2.86 -11.73 1.62
CA ASP A 321 1.59 -12.44 1.75
C ASP A 321 1.74 -13.93 2.11
N GLU A 322 2.63 -14.66 1.43
CA GLU A 322 2.83 -16.09 1.73
C GLU A 322 3.36 -16.33 3.16
N GLU A 323 4.26 -15.46 3.62
CA GLU A 323 4.80 -15.53 4.99
C GLU A 323 3.71 -15.19 6.02
N ILE A 324 2.92 -14.14 5.77
CA ILE A 324 1.79 -13.73 6.62
C ILE A 324 0.80 -14.88 6.74
N MET A 325 0.36 -15.47 5.63
CA MET A 325 -0.57 -16.59 5.63
C MET A 325 -0.04 -17.79 6.44
N GLY A 326 1.21 -18.20 6.17
CA GLY A 326 1.84 -19.31 6.90
C GLY A 326 1.97 -19.06 8.41
N ARG A 327 2.22 -17.81 8.79
CA ARG A 327 2.28 -17.39 10.19
C ARG A 327 0.91 -17.37 10.85
N TRP A 328 -0.12 -16.88 10.19
CA TRP A 328 -1.48 -16.85 10.71
C TRP A 328 -2.05 -18.27 10.90
N GLU A 329 -1.85 -19.17 9.92
CA GLU A 329 -2.25 -20.58 10.05
C GLU A 329 -1.57 -21.24 11.26
N SER A 330 -0.24 -21.09 11.38
CA SER A 330 0.54 -21.81 12.37
C SER A 330 0.45 -21.24 13.79
N LYS A 331 0.35 -19.92 13.94
CA LYS A 331 0.37 -19.24 15.24
C LYS A 331 -1.00 -18.81 15.72
N ASN A 332 -1.87 -18.36 14.82
CA ASN A 332 -3.18 -17.84 15.18
C ASN A 332 -4.32 -18.83 14.88
N GLY A 333 -4.04 -19.89 14.11
CA GLY A 333 -5.06 -20.88 13.74
C GLY A 333 -6.10 -20.36 12.77
N VAL A 334 -5.73 -19.36 11.95
CA VAL A 334 -6.61 -18.80 10.92
C VAL A 334 -6.87 -19.83 9.83
N THR A 335 -8.12 -19.97 9.44
CA THR A 335 -8.55 -20.80 8.32
C THR A 335 -8.70 -19.91 7.09
N PHE A 336 -7.92 -20.21 6.06
CA PHE A 336 -8.01 -19.51 4.76
C PHE A 336 -8.96 -20.27 3.83
N THR A 337 -9.91 -19.55 3.24
CA THR A 337 -10.69 -20.00 2.09
C THR A 337 -10.09 -19.38 0.84
N LYS A 338 -9.52 -20.21 -0.04
CA LYS A 338 -8.90 -19.71 -1.28
C LYS A 338 -9.94 -19.44 -2.34
N LYS A 339 -9.65 -18.53 -3.26
CA LYS A 339 -10.51 -18.12 -4.37
C LYS A 339 -11.04 -19.30 -5.19
N ASP A 340 -10.18 -20.32 -5.43
CA ASP A 340 -10.54 -21.54 -6.17
C ASP A 340 -11.58 -22.42 -5.44
N ASP A 341 -11.73 -22.27 -4.12
CA ASP A 341 -12.71 -22.98 -3.28
C ASP A 341 -14.00 -22.17 -3.08
N MET A 342 -14.14 -21.02 -3.77
CA MET A 342 -15.26 -20.09 -3.64
C MET A 342 -16.10 -20.04 -4.92
N ASP A 343 -17.39 -19.82 -4.75
CA ASP A 343 -18.31 -19.48 -5.84
C ASP A 343 -18.24 -17.98 -6.13
N ILE A 344 -17.14 -17.57 -6.80
CA ILE A 344 -16.87 -16.16 -7.15
C ILE A 344 -17.97 -15.59 -8.05
N ASP A 345 -18.57 -16.42 -8.91
CA ASP A 345 -19.64 -15.98 -9.80
C ASP A 345 -20.87 -15.51 -9.01
N SER A 346 -21.19 -16.15 -7.88
CA SER A 346 -22.29 -15.70 -7.02
C SER A 346 -22.08 -14.29 -6.45
N PHE A 347 -20.82 -13.92 -6.14
CA PHE A 347 -20.49 -12.57 -5.68
C PHE A 347 -20.54 -11.56 -6.81
N LYS A 348 -20.06 -11.92 -8.00
CA LYS A 348 -20.13 -11.05 -9.20
C LYS A 348 -21.56 -10.75 -9.60
N GLU A 349 -22.41 -11.79 -9.64
CA GLU A 349 -23.84 -11.64 -9.96
C GLU A 349 -24.58 -10.72 -8.98
N ALA A 350 -24.24 -10.79 -7.70
CA ALA A 350 -24.88 -9.97 -6.67
C ALA A 350 -24.55 -8.47 -6.80
N VAL A 351 -23.42 -8.11 -7.36
CA VAL A 351 -23.00 -6.71 -7.58
C VAL A 351 -23.16 -6.26 -9.03
N ASP A 352 -23.79 -7.06 -9.89
CA ASP A 352 -24.08 -6.67 -11.26
C ASP A 352 -24.81 -5.32 -11.32
N GLY A 353 -24.37 -4.43 -12.22
CA GLY A 353 -24.88 -3.06 -12.34
C GLY A 353 -24.52 -2.12 -11.17
N VAL A 354 -23.52 -2.45 -10.33
CA VAL A 354 -23.04 -1.51 -9.30
C VAL A 354 -22.26 -0.35 -9.92
N ASP A 355 -21.61 -0.57 -11.04
CA ASP A 355 -20.93 0.45 -11.83
C ASP A 355 -21.93 1.44 -12.45
N GLU A 356 -23.07 0.97 -12.96
CA GLU A 356 -24.16 1.83 -13.43
C GLU A 356 -24.71 2.68 -12.28
N TRP A 357 -25.00 2.06 -11.13
CA TRP A 357 -25.43 2.77 -9.92
C TRP A 357 -24.42 3.81 -9.46
N PHE A 358 -23.12 3.52 -9.62
CA PHE A 358 -22.06 4.45 -9.24
C PHE A 358 -22.02 5.69 -10.14
N VAL A 359 -22.34 5.55 -11.43
CA VAL A 359 -22.32 6.67 -12.41
C VAL A 359 -23.58 7.53 -12.33
N GLU A 360 -24.74 7.01 -11.86
CA GLU A 360 -26.00 7.75 -11.64
C GLU A 360 -25.93 8.69 -10.42
#